data_6c11f6852e9a3cd1df27eb9eed8e860f
#
_entry.id   6c11f6852e9a3cd1df27eb9eed8e860f
#
_cell.length_a   1.000
_cell.length_b   1.000
_cell.length_c   1.000
_cell.angle_alpha   90.00
_cell.angle_beta   90.00
_cell.angle_gamma   90.00
#
_symmetry.space_group_name_H-M   'P 1'
#
loop_
_entity.id
_entity.type
_entity.pdbx_description
1 polymer ?
#
loop_
_entity_poly.entity_id
_entity_poly.type
_entity_poly.pdbx_seq_one_letter_code
_entity_poly.pdbx_strand_id
1 'polypeptide(L)'
;MSQDPENLKKSAKEHSKKLAKTGMELGEIQFSYKIEEKVTKEYWQKRMNDFKKYNEKGLEYYNQAHSMMNLVNKEEAQMFLLRISKFRQLSTTLSETMEKIKENPSIIDPKDRQQSLWSKEIKNQITEQSNKCLRHEMDMNTSFREFYEKHLKKILE
;
A
#
# COMPACT_ATOMS: atom_id res chain seq x y z
N MET A 1 8.74 4.01 -31.72
CA MET A 1 9.56 2.88 -32.17
C MET A 1 9.30 1.67 -31.29
N SER A 2 9.08 0.52 -31.91
CA SER A 2 8.97 -0.72 -31.14
C SER A 2 10.35 -1.12 -30.64
N GLN A 3 10.42 -1.53 -29.38
CA GLN A 3 11.67 -1.99 -28.77
C GLN A 3 12.04 -3.36 -29.33
N ASP A 4 13.34 -3.56 -29.57
CA ASP A 4 13.88 -4.87 -29.97
C ASP A 4 13.46 -5.91 -28.92
N PRO A 5 12.93 -7.09 -29.33
CA PRO A 5 12.51 -8.14 -28.39
C PRO A 5 13.59 -8.58 -27.39
N GLU A 6 14.85 -8.63 -27.80
CA GLU A 6 15.94 -8.97 -26.87
C GLU A 6 16.19 -7.89 -25.83
N ASN A 7 16.14 -6.63 -26.24
CA ASN A 7 16.25 -5.48 -25.32
C ASN A 7 15.08 -5.42 -24.38
N LEU A 8 13.87 -5.69 -24.87
CA LEU A 8 12.66 -5.75 -24.06
C LEU A 8 12.78 -6.83 -22.99
N LYS A 9 13.21 -8.03 -23.38
CA LYS A 9 13.41 -9.14 -22.44
C LYS A 9 14.44 -8.79 -21.37
N LYS A 10 15.57 -8.18 -21.77
CA LYS A 10 16.62 -7.75 -20.84
C LYS A 10 16.10 -6.72 -19.84
N SER A 11 15.41 -5.70 -20.32
CA SER A 11 14.82 -4.66 -19.47
C SER A 11 13.77 -5.23 -18.51
N ALA A 12 12.91 -6.13 -19.02
CA ALA A 12 11.89 -6.78 -18.19
C ALA A 12 12.53 -7.63 -17.09
N LYS A 13 13.61 -8.34 -17.38
CA LYS A 13 14.35 -9.13 -16.39
C LYS A 13 14.97 -8.25 -15.32
N GLU A 14 15.55 -7.12 -15.69
CA GLU A 14 16.13 -6.16 -14.74
C GLU A 14 15.07 -5.59 -13.81
N HIS A 15 13.92 -5.19 -14.36
CA HIS A 15 12.79 -4.69 -13.57
C HIS A 15 12.22 -5.79 -12.66
N SER A 16 12.14 -7.02 -13.15
CA SER A 16 11.67 -8.16 -12.38
C SER A 16 12.56 -8.43 -11.16
N LYS A 17 13.87 -8.31 -11.30
CA LYS A 17 14.82 -8.48 -10.19
C LYS A 17 14.63 -7.41 -9.13
N LYS A 18 14.48 -6.15 -9.55
CA LYS A 18 14.23 -5.03 -8.63
C LYS A 18 12.91 -5.22 -7.89
N LEU A 19 11.87 -5.60 -8.62
CA LEU A 19 10.54 -5.84 -8.06
C LEU A 19 10.57 -6.98 -7.03
N ALA A 20 11.25 -8.09 -7.35
CA ALA A 20 11.39 -9.22 -6.44
C ALA A 20 12.12 -8.82 -5.15
N LYS A 21 13.19 -8.04 -5.27
CA LYS A 21 13.94 -7.53 -4.12
C LYS A 21 13.07 -6.66 -3.22
N THR A 22 12.36 -5.70 -3.81
CA THR A 22 11.46 -4.81 -3.07
C THR A 22 10.32 -5.60 -2.44
N GLY A 23 9.78 -6.60 -3.15
CA GLY A 23 8.74 -7.49 -2.64
C GLY A 23 9.19 -8.28 -1.42
N MET A 24 10.43 -8.77 -1.43
CA MET A 24 11.02 -9.44 -0.28
C MET A 24 11.16 -8.50 0.91
N GLU A 25 11.66 -7.29 0.69
CA GLU A 25 11.79 -6.26 1.72
C GLU A 25 10.42 -5.90 2.31
N LEU A 26 9.42 -5.77 1.46
CA LEU A 26 8.04 -5.49 1.88
C LEU A 26 7.49 -6.63 2.75
N GLY A 27 7.76 -7.88 2.35
CA GLY A 27 7.33 -9.06 3.10
C GLY A 27 7.98 -9.20 4.47
N GLU A 28 9.13 -8.56 4.70
CA GLU A 28 9.81 -8.55 6.00
C GLU A 28 9.17 -7.57 6.98
N ILE A 29 8.38 -6.62 6.48
CA ILE A 29 7.70 -5.63 7.33
C ILE A 29 6.46 -6.30 7.92
N GLN A 30 6.42 -6.40 9.26
CA GLN A 30 5.29 -6.98 9.98
C GLN A 30 4.24 -5.90 10.22
N PHE A 31 3.26 -5.83 9.34
CA PHE A 31 2.16 -4.88 9.44
C PHE A 31 0.84 -5.56 9.07
N SER A 32 -0.21 -5.25 9.83
CA SER A 32 -1.58 -5.69 9.54
C SER A 32 -2.52 -4.50 9.68
N TYR A 33 -3.48 -4.39 8.76
CA TYR A 33 -4.51 -3.36 8.85
C TYR A 33 -5.51 -3.62 9.99
N LYS A 34 -5.53 -4.85 10.54
CA LYS A 34 -6.42 -5.20 11.65
C LYS A 34 -6.00 -4.46 12.92
N ILE A 35 -6.98 -3.85 13.59
CA ILE A 35 -6.78 -3.12 14.85
C ILE A 35 -7.10 -4.04 16.02
N GLU A 36 -6.20 -4.06 17.02
CA GLU A 36 -6.41 -4.84 18.25
C GLU A 36 -7.45 -4.16 19.15
N GLU A 37 -8.13 -4.97 19.98
CA GLU A 37 -9.15 -4.47 20.91
C GLU A 37 -8.56 -3.54 21.96
N LYS A 38 -7.42 -3.92 22.54
CA LYS A 38 -6.73 -3.10 23.53
C LYS A 38 -5.71 -2.22 22.82
N VAL A 39 -5.96 -0.91 22.86
CA VAL A 39 -5.09 0.07 22.23
C VAL A 39 -4.49 0.97 23.32
N THR A 40 -3.16 1.07 23.31
CA THR A 40 -2.39 1.94 24.20
C THR A 40 -1.72 3.01 23.36
N LYS A 41 -1.12 4.00 24.02
CA LYS A 41 -0.31 5.02 23.36
C LYS A 41 0.84 4.37 22.59
N GLU A 42 1.50 3.39 23.21
CA GLU A 42 2.61 2.64 22.62
C GLU A 42 2.15 1.84 21.40
N TYR A 43 0.98 1.23 21.48
CA TYR A 43 0.38 0.50 20.35
C TYR A 43 0.19 1.42 19.14
N TRP A 44 -0.42 2.60 19.35
CA TRP A 44 -0.66 3.54 18.24
C TRP A 44 0.63 4.09 17.66
N GLN A 45 1.62 4.40 18.52
CA GLN A 45 2.92 4.89 18.06
C GLN A 45 3.62 3.85 17.17
N LYS A 46 3.64 2.60 17.63
CA LYS A 46 4.21 1.49 16.86
C LYS A 46 3.46 1.28 15.56
N ARG A 47 2.12 1.30 15.62
CA ARG A 47 1.28 1.11 14.44
C ARG A 47 1.52 2.20 13.39
N MET A 48 1.63 3.45 13.82
CA MET A 48 1.93 4.57 12.92
C MET A 48 3.29 4.40 12.25
N ASN A 49 4.30 4.02 13.01
CA ASN A 49 5.65 3.80 12.50
C ASN A 49 5.68 2.63 11.51
N ASP A 50 5.03 1.52 11.86
CA ASP A 50 4.97 0.33 11.01
C ASP A 50 4.20 0.61 9.73
N PHE A 51 3.09 1.36 9.82
CA PHE A 51 2.31 1.75 8.66
C PHE A 51 3.12 2.65 7.72
N LYS A 52 3.87 3.59 8.26
CA LYS A 52 4.71 4.48 7.46
C LYS A 52 5.73 3.68 6.64
N LYS A 53 6.42 2.76 7.29
CA LYS A 53 7.40 1.88 6.62
C LYS A 53 6.74 1.01 5.55
N TYR A 54 5.63 0.39 5.91
CA TYR A 54 4.86 -0.47 5.01
C TYR A 54 4.37 0.30 3.79
N ASN A 55 3.84 1.49 4.01
CA ASN A 55 3.29 2.34 2.94
C ASN A 55 4.40 2.82 1.99
N GLU A 56 5.54 3.26 2.52
CA GLU A 56 6.67 3.70 1.71
C GLU A 56 7.21 2.57 0.83
N LYS A 57 7.41 1.40 1.42
CA LYS A 57 7.90 0.24 0.69
C LYS A 57 6.87 -0.29 -0.31
N GLY A 58 5.60 -0.27 0.08
CA GLY A 58 4.50 -0.66 -0.82
C GLY A 58 4.40 0.24 -2.04
N LEU A 59 4.50 1.55 -1.85
CA LEU A 59 4.49 2.50 -2.97
C LEU A 59 5.70 2.30 -3.89
N GLU A 60 6.87 2.04 -3.33
CA GLU A 60 8.06 1.70 -4.10
C GLU A 60 7.81 0.47 -4.97
N TYR A 61 7.26 -0.59 -4.37
CA TYR A 61 6.92 -1.83 -5.06
C TYR A 61 5.96 -1.59 -6.23
N TYR A 62 4.87 -0.86 -5.98
CA TYR A 62 3.87 -0.60 -7.02
C TYR A 62 4.39 0.33 -8.13
N ASN A 63 5.25 1.28 -7.79
CA ASN A 63 5.89 2.14 -8.79
C ASN A 63 6.84 1.34 -9.68
N GLN A 64 7.55 0.37 -9.11
CA GLN A 64 8.40 -0.54 -9.88
C GLN A 64 7.55 -1.45 -10.80
N ALA A 65 6.42 -1.94 -10.28
CA ALA A 65 5.48 -2.72 -11.08
C ALA A 65 4.94 -1.90 -12.26
N HIS A 66 4.59 -0.64 -12.03
CA HIS A 66 4.17 0.29 -13.07
C HIS A 66 5.24 0.46 -14.15
N SER A 67 6.50 0.66 -13.74
CA SER A 67 7.61 0.82 -14.68
C SER A 67 7.77 -0.40 -15.58
N MET A 68 7.60 -1.58 -15.01
CA MET A 68 7.67 -2.84 -15.73
C MET A 68 6.50 -2.97 -16.74
N MET A 69 5.29 -2.65 -16.29
CA MET A 69 4.11 -2.66 -17.15
C MET A 69 4.26 -1.70 -18.33
N ASN A 70 4.84 -0.53 -18.06
CA ASN A 70 5.03 0.52 -19.07
C ASN A 70 5.97 0.12 -20.21
N LEU A 71 6.84 -0.88 -19.98
CA LEU A 71 7.69 -1.42 -21.03
C LEU A 71 6.88 -2.16 -22.10
N VAL A 72 5.73 -2.69 -21.74
CA VAL A 72 4.95 -3.63 -22.56
C VAL A 72 3.65 -3.03 -23.06
N ASN A 73 2.92 -2.32 -22.21
CA ASN A 73 1.62 -1.75 -22.55
C ASN A 73 1.37 -0.46 -21.78
N LYS A 74 1.57 0.66 -22.47
CA LYS A 74 1.45 1.99 -21.87
C LYS A 74 0.06 2.31 -21.38
N GLU A 75 -0.97 1.83 -22.07
CA GLU A 75 -2.37 2.07 -21.70
C GLU A 75 -2.73 1.39 -20.38
N GLU A 76 -2.41 0.10 -20.26
CA GLU A 76 -2.66 -0.64 -19.02
C GLU A 76 -1.78 -0.10 -17.87
N ALA A 77 -0.54 0.30 -18.16
CA ALA A 77 0.34 0.92 -17.17
C ALA A 77 -0.25 2.24 -16.65
N GLN A 78 -0.85 3.04 -17.55
CA GLN A 78 -1.49 4.29 -17.15
C GLN A 78 -2.67 4.05 -16.21
N MET A 79 -3.48 3.03 -16.48
CA MET A 79 -4.59 2.63 -15.61
C MET A 79 -4.08 2.19 -14.24
N PHE A 80 -2.97 1.46 -14.21
CA PHE A 80 -2.35 1.03 -12.96
C PHE A 80 -1.80 2.21 -12.16
N LEU A 81 -1.23 3.19 -12.85
CA LEU A 81 -0.75 4.43 -12.21
C LEU A 81 -1.89 5.18 -11.51
N LEU A 82 -3.08 5.20 -12.11
CA LEU A 82 -4.26 5.79 -11.46
C LEU A 82 -4.64 5.05 -10.18
N ARG A 83 -4.48 3.72 -10.17
CA ARG A 83 -4.72 2.92 -8.97
C ARG A 83 -3.69 3.20 -7.88
N ILE A 84 -2.43 3.41 -8.25
CA ILE A 84 -1.38 3.82 -7.30
C ILE A 84 -1.73 5.17 -6.69
N SER A 85 -2.19 6.12 -7.51
CA SER A 85 -2.59 7.44 -7.06
C SER A 85 -3.74 7.36 -6.04
N LYS A 86 -4.74 6.51 -6.32
CA LYS A 86 -5.86 6.27 -5.40
C LYS A 86 -5.38 5.64 -4.10
N PHE A 87 -4.47 4.68 -4.16
CA PHE A 87 -3.87 4.06 -2.98
C PHE A 87 -3.16 5.11 -2.11
N ARG A 88 -2.41 6.01 -2.76
CA ARG A 88 -1.71 7.10 -2.06
C ARG A 88 -2.70 8.01 -1.33
N GLN A 89 -3.82 8.35 -1.95
CA GLN A 89 -4.88 9.14 -1.31
C GLN A 89 -5.45 8.43 -0.08
N LEU A 90 -5.77 7.15 -0.21
CA LEU A 90 -6.31 6.34 0.89
C LEU A 90 -5.31 6.23 2.04
N SER A 91 -4.03 6.03 1.72
CA SER A 91 -2.95 5.93 2.70
C SER A 91 -2.74 7.25 3.44
N THR A 92 -2.78 8.36 2.72
CA THR A 92 -2.65 9.70 3.31
C THR A 92 -3.79 9.98 4.27
N THR A 93 -5.03 9.66 3.88
CA THR A 93 -6.21 9.84 4.73
C THR A 93 -6.10 9.02 6.00
N LEU A 94 -5.68 7.75 5.89
CA LEU A 94 -5.48 6.89 7.06
C LEU A 94 -4.39 7.45 7.98
N SER A 95 -3.28 7.88 7.41
CA SER A 95 -2.17 8.48 8.15
C SER A 95 -2.60 9.72 8.93
N GLU A 96 -3.36 10.59 8.30
CA GLU A 96 -3.90 11.82 8.93
C GLU A 96 -4.83 11.49 10.09
N THR A 97 -5.68 10.47 9.92
CA THR A 97 -6.59 10.05 11.00
C THR A 97 -5.80 9.48 12.18
N MET A 98 -4.75 8.69 11.91
CA MET A 98 -3.88 8.14 12.96
C MET A 98 -3.13 9.25 13.71
N GLU A 99 -2.73 10.33 13.02
CA GLU A 99 -2.07 11.47 13.66
C GLU A 99 -2.99 12.17 14.67
N LYS A 100 -4.29 12.16 14.45
CA LYS A 100 -5.27 12.73 15.40
C LYS A 100 -5.18 12.08 16.77
N ILE A 101 -4.88 10.78 16.81
CA ILE A 101 -4.73 10.05 18.09
C ILE A 101 -3.49 10.55 18.83
N LYS A 102 -2.40 10.80 18.11
CA LYS A 102 -1.17 11.31 18.71
C LYS A 102 -1.38 12.70 19.33
N GLU A 103 -2.13 13.55 18.63
CA GLU A 103 -2.40 14.92 19.07
C GLU A 103 -3.43 15.00 20.19
N ASN A 104 -4.29 13.97 20.34
CA ASN A 104 -5.42 13.98 21.28
C ASN A 104 -5.40 12.72 22.16
N PRO A 105 -4.63 12.73 23.27
CA PRO A 105 -4.53 11.57 24.15
C PRO A 105 -5.86 11.07 24.70
N SER A 106 -6.89 11.94 24.78
CA SER A 106 -8.24 11.54 25.23
C SER A 106 -8.90 10.50 24.34
N ILE A 107 -8.44 10.32 23.10
CA ILE A 107 -8.93 9.27 22.20
C ILE A 107 -8.53 7.89 22.73
N ILE A 108 -7.34 7.80 23.33
CA ILE A 108 -6.82 6.54 23.89
C ILE A 108 -7.41 6.29 25.26
N ASP A 109 -7.45 7.34 26.10
CA ASP A 109 -7.91 7.26 27.50
C ASP A 109 -8.98 8.33 27.76
N PRO A 110 -10.23 8.09 27.29
CA PRO A 110 -11.31 9.05 27.47
C PRO A 110 -11.70 9.21 28.95
N LYS A 111 -11.94 10.46 29.36
CA LYS A 111 -12.24 10.81 30.75
C LYS A 111 -13.73 10.98 31.02
N ASP A 112 -14.54 11.17 29.98
CA ASP A 112 -15.97 11.37 30.11
C ASP A 112 -16.72 10.73 28.93
N ARG A 113 -18.06 10.81 28.97
CA ARG A 113 -18.89 10.18 27.93
C ARG A 113 -18.67 10.78 26.55
N GLN A 114 -18.48 12.08 26.46
CA GLN A 114 -18.27 12.77 25.20
C GLN A 114 -16.94 12.32 24.57
N GLN A 115 -15.89 12.25 25.37
CA GLN A 115 -14.57 11.76 24.92
C GLN A 115 -14.65 10.28 24.51
N SER A 116 -15.42 9.46 25.22
CA SER A 116 -15.63 8.05 24.89
C SER A 116 -16.31 7.88 23.52
N LEU A 117 -17.32 8.69 23.25
CA LEU A 117 -18.02 8.64 21.94
C LEU A 117 -17.10 9.09 20.81
N TRP A 118 -16.33 10.13 21.04
CA TRP A 118 -15.36 10.62 20.06
C TRP A 118 -14.25 9.61 19.81
N SER A 119 -13.73 8.99 20.87
CA SER A 119 -12.72 7.92 20.78
C SER A 119 -13.22 6.77 19.90
N LYS A 120 -14.46 6.32 20.15
CA LYS A 120 -15.08 5.25 19.37
C LYS A 120 -15.23 5.63 17.91
N GLU A 121 -15.64 6.84 17.63
CA GLU A 121 -15.80 7.36 16.26
C GLU A 121 -14.47 7.36 15.51
N ILE A 122 -13.40 7.87 16.11
CA ILE A 122 -12.07 7.91 15.49
C ILE A 122 -11.54 6.49 15.22
N LYS A 123 -11.69 5.58 16.19
CA LYS A 123 -11.27 4.18 16.02
C LYS A 123 -12.05 3.50 14.89
N ASN A 124 -13.34 3.79 14.77
CA ASN A 124 -14.17 3.27 13.67
C ASN A 124 -13.73 3.82 12.33
N GLN A 125 -13.36 5.10 12.24
CA GLN A 125 -12.83 5.71 11.03
C GLN A 125 -11.53 5.03 10.59
N ILE A 126 -10.63 4.76 11.54
CA ILE A 126 -9.37 4.07 11.25
C ILE A 126 -9.63 2.66 10.72
N THR A 127 -10.57 1.94 11.33
CA THR A 127 -10.92 0.59 10.87
C THR A 127 -11.48 0.63 9.45
N GLU A 128 -12.40 1.55 9.17
CA GLU A 128 -12.98 1.70 7.83
C GLU A 128 -11.93 2.07 6.79
N GLN A 129 -11.08 3.04 7.10
CA GLN A 129 -10.02 3.49 6.21
C GLN A 129 -8.97 2.41 5.98
N SER A 130 -8.64 1.63 7.02
CA SER A 130 -7.73 0.48 6.92
C SER A 130 -8.29 -0.58 5.97
N ASN A 131 -9.59 -0.85 6.06
CA ASN A 131 -10.26 -1.81 5.18
C ASN A 131 -10.26 -1.34 3.73
N LYS A 132 -10.42 -0.05 3.50
CA LYS A 132 -10.35 0.54 2.15
C LYS A 132 -8.94 0.38 1.56
N CYS A 133 -7.91 0.64 2.34
CA CYS A 133 -6.52 0.46 1.92
C CYS A 133 -6.26 -0.99 1.56
N LEU A 134 -6.68 -1.92 2.42
CA LEU A 134 -6.49 -3.36 2.19
C LEU A 134 -7.15 -3.82 0.89
N ARG A 135 -8.42 -3.46 0.70
CA ARG A 135 -9.16 -3.85 -0.51
C ARG A 135 -8.50 -3.30 -1.77
N HIS A 136 -8.03 -2.06 -1.71
CA HIS A 136 -7.37 -1.43 -2.86
C HIS A 136 -6.02 -2.09 -3.17
N GLU A 137 -5.25 -2.47 -2.14
CA GLU A 137 -4.02 -3.24 -2.33
C GLU A 137 -4.30 -4.59 -2.99
N MET A 138 -5.35 -5.28 -2.55
CA MET A 138 -5.75 -6.55 -3.15
C MET A 138 -6.09 -6.38 -4.62
N ASP A 139 -6.80 -5.31 -4.97
CA ASP A 139 -7.13 -5.00 -6.37
C ASP A 139 -5.88 -4.72 -7.20
N MET A 140 -4.92 -3.97 -6.66
CA MET A 140 -3.66 -3.70 -7.36
C MET A 140 -2.86 -4.99 -7.57
N ASN A 141 -2.78 -5.83 -6.55
CA ASN A 141 -2.07 -7.10 -6.64
C ASN A 141 -2.70 -8.03 -7.68
N THR A 142 -4.03 -8.08 -7.72
CA THR A 142 -4.77 -8.85 -8.71
C THR A 142 -4.53 -8.31 -10.12
N SER A 143 -4.59 -6.99 -10.28
CA SER A 143 -4.35 -6.35 -11.59
C SER A 143 -2.95 -6.61 -12.11
N PHE A 144 -1.95 -6.52 -11.26
CA PHE A 144 -0.56 -6.78 -11.66
C PHE A 144 -0.37 -8.26 -12.01
N ARG A 145 -0.94 -9.17 -11.22
CA ARG A 145 -0.84 -10.61 -11.51
C ARG A 145 -1.48 -10.96 -12.85
N GLU A 146 -2.65 -10.41 -13.15
CA GLU A 146 -3.32 -10.61 -14.44
C GLU A 146 -2.48 -10.06 -15.58
N PHE A 147 -1.89 -8.88 -15.40
CA PHE A 147 -0.99 -8.30 -16.39
C PHE A 147 0.23 -9.18 -16.62
N TYR A 148 0.83 -9.68 -15.53
CA TYR A 148 1.99 -10.58 -15.58
C TYR A 148 1.67 -11.82 -16.41
N GLU A 149 0.55 -12.50 -16.12
CA GLU A 149 0.14 -13.71 -16.83
C GLU A 149 -0.15 -13.43 -18.30
N LYS A 150 -0.73 -12.28 -18.60
CA LYS A 150 -1.13 -11.91 -19.97
C LYS A 150 0.04 -11.44 -20.84
N HIS A 151 0.95 -10.68 -20.28
CA HIS A 151 1.99 -9.97 -21.05
C HIS A 151 3.43 -10.30 -20.68
N LEU A 152 3.74 -10.45 -19.41
CA LEU A 152 5.12 -10.51 -18.94
C LEU A 152 5.70 -11.92 -18.90
N LYS A 153 4.89 -12.91 -18.59
CA LYS A 153 5.33 -14.30 -18.45
C LYS A 153 6.05 -14.80 -19.70
N LYS A 154 5.48 -14.55 -20.87
CA LYS A 154 6.06 -14.96 -22.16
C LYS A 154 7.39 -14.26 -22.43
N ILE A 155 7.49 -13.00 -22.06
CA ILE A 155 8.69 -12.20 -22.28
C ILE A 155 9.83 -12.70 -21.38
N LEU A 156 9.52 -13.11 -20.15
CA LEU A 156 10.49 -13.55 -19.16
C LEU A 156 10.94 -15.01 -19.32
N GLU A 157 10.21 -15.79 -20.08
CA GLU A 157 10.54 -17.20 -20.39
C GLU A 157 11.76 -17.35 -21.30
#